data_a60f6248c2482da3b54adfda54cc3b9e
#
_entry.id   a60f6248c2482da3b54adfda54cc3b9e
#
_cell.length_a   1.000
_cell.length_b   1.000
_cell.length_c   1.000
_cell.angle_alpha   90.00
_cell.angle_beta   90.00
_cell.angle_gamma   90.00
#
_symmetry.space_group_name_H-M   'P 1'
#
loop_
_entity.id
_entity.type
_entity.pdbx_description
1 polymer ?
#
loop_
_entity_poly.entity_id
_entity_poly.type
_entity_poly.pdbx_seq_one_letter_code
_entity_poly.pdbx_strand_id
1 'polypeptide(L)' 'MAGNEELSQLELQILRALPHAGSIEKLDKVTKVPPATLGREIAKLQLGGYIRDDGRLTQKGLNAVKTQ' A
#
# COMPACT_ATOMS: atom_id res chain seq x y z
N MET A 1 8.15 -19.41 0.27
CA MET A 1 7.76 -19.13 0.17
C MET A 1 7.19 -18.56 -0.09
N ALA A 2 6.92 -18.48 0.10
CA ALA A 2 6.37 -18.05 -0.14
C ALA A 2 6.02 -17.41 -0.64
N GLY A 3 5.91 -17.08 -0.90
CA GLY A 3 5.66 -16.57 -1.44
C GLY A 3 5.48 -15.79 -1.80
N ASN A 4 5.51 -15.61 -2.09
CA ASN A 4 5.39 -14.91 -2.45
C ASN A 4 5.04 -13.82 -2.56
N GLU A 5 4.53 -13.84 -2.49
CA GLU A 5 4.24 -12.79 -2.65
C GLU A 5 4.73 -11.94 -1.76
N GLU A 6 5.90 -11.67 -1.78
CA GLU A 6 6.45 -10.85 -0.98
C GLU A 6 6.32 -9.49 -1.42
N LEU A 7 5.79 -8.57 -0.64
CA LEU A 7 5.72 -7.16 -0.94
C LEU A 7 7.08 -6.53 -0.69
N SER A 8 7.42 -5.55 -1.52
CA SER A 8 8.66 -4.81 -1.30
C SER A 8 8.49 -3.94 -0.06
N GLN A 9 9.62 -3.43 0.45
CA GLN A 9 9.57 -2.56 1.60
C GLN A 9 8.76 -1.31 1.31
N LEU A 10 8.86 -0.79 0.09
CA LEU A 10 8.10 0.38 -0.30
C LEU A 10 6.60 0.09 -0.28
N GLU A 11 6.21 -1.05 -0.79
CA GLU A 11 4.80 -1.44 -0.79
C GLU A 11 4.25 -1.58 0.61
N LEU A 12 5.03 -2.20 1.49
CA LEU A 12 4.63 -2.34 2.89
C LEU A 12 4.53 -0.99 3.58
N GLN A 13 5.46 -0.10 3.27
CA GLN A 13 5.43 1.24 3.83
C GLN A 13 4.16 1.96 3.43
N ILE A 14 3.75 1.83 2.17
CA ILE A 14 2.54 2.45 1.68
C ILE A 14 1.32 1.88 2.39
N LEU A 15 1.25 0.56 2.51
CA LEU A 15 0.12 -0.07 3.18
C LEU A 15 0.01 0.34 4.64
N ARG A 16 1.14 0.47 5.33
CA ARG A 16 1.14 0.88 6.72
C ARG A 16 0.74 2.34 6.88
N ALA A 17 1.15 3.16 5.93
CA ALA A 17 0.90 4.59 6.03
C ALA A 17 -0.53 4.96 5.65
N LEU A 18 -1.16 4.16 4.82
CA LEU A 18 -2.47 4.50 4.28
C LEU A 18 -3.52 4.80 5.35
N PRO A 19 -3.66 3.97 6.40
CA PRO A 19 -4.64 4.27 7.45
C PRO A 19 -4.34 5.58 8.17
N HIS A 20 -3.07 5.91 8.32
CA HIS A 20 -2.70 7.14 9.01
C HIS A 20 -2.88 8.35 8.12
N ALA A 21 -2.64 8.19 6.82
CA ALA A 21 -2.77 9.31 5.90
C ALA A 21 -4.23 9.67 5.66
N GLY A 22 -5.09 8.67 5.71
CA GLY A 22 -6.51 8.89 5.50
C GLY A 22 -6.93 8.90 4.05
N SER A 23 -6.00 9.10 3.13
CA SER A 23 -6.33 9.08 1.70
C SER A 23 -5.05 8.88 0.92
N ILE A 24 -5.21 8.45 -0.33
CA ILE A 24 -4.07 8.26 -1.21
C ILE A 24 -3.37 9.58 -1.47
N GLU A 25 -4.14 10.66 -1.55
CA GLU A 25 -3.57 11.96 -1.87
C GLU A 25 -2.59 12.46 -0.82
N LYS A 26 -2.74 12.01 0.42
CA LYS A 26 -1.87 12.45 1.50
C LYS A 26 -0.68 11.54 1.72
N LEU A 27 -0.63 10.44 1.00
CA LEU A 27 0.44 9.47 1.20
C LEU A 27 1.81 10.03 0.88
N ASP A 28 1.92 10.90 -0.14
CA ASP A 28 3.22 11.44 -0.51
C ASP A 28 3.82 12.25 0.64
N LYS A 29 3.00 12.88 1.44
CA LYS A 29 3.48 13.66 2.57
C LYS A 29 3.92 12.77 3.71
N VAL A 30 3.20 11.67 3.91
CA VAL A 30 3.52 10.75 5.01
C VAL A 30 4.74 9.89 4.68
N THR A 31 4.80 9.37 3.45
CA THR A 31 5.87 8.47 3.07
C THR A 31 7.05 9.17 2.42
N LYS A 32 6.83 10.40 1.95
CA LYS A 32 7.85 11.18 1.24
C LYS A 32 8.29 10.50 -0.05
N VAL A 33 7.43 9.68 -0.62
CA VAL A 33 7.69 9.05 -1.91
C VAL A 33 7.13 9.94 -3.00
N PRO A 34 7.83 10.12 -4.11
CA PRO A 34 7.35 10.98 -5.20
C PRO A 34 5.99 10.50 -5.71
N PRO A 35 5.10 11.43 -6.07
CA PRO A 35 3.75 11.05 -6.50
C PRO A 35 3.71 10.07 -7.66
N ALA A 36 4.62 10.21 -8.61
CA ALA A 36 4.64 9.29 -9.75
C ALA A 36 4.93 7.87 -9.31
N THR A 37 5.86 7.71 -8.38
CA THR A 37 6.20 6.40 -7.84
C THR A 37 5.05 5.86 -7.01
N LEU A 38 4.45 6.71 -6.19
CA LEU A 38 3.30 6.31 -5.39
C LEU A 38 2.18 5.80 -6.28
N GLY A 39 1.87 6.52 -7.35
CA GLY A 39 0.79 6.12 -8.24
C GLY A 39 1.02 4.74 -8.81
N ARG A 40 2.26 4.47 -9.22
CA ARG A 40 2.60 3.18 -9.79
C ARG A 40 2.46 2.07 -8.74
N GLU A 41 2.96 2.30 -7.54
CA GLU A 41 2.92 1.28 -6.51
C GLU A 41 1.50 1.03 -6.03
N ILE A 42 0.70 2.09 -5.93
CA ILE A 42 -0.69 1.94 -5.55
C ILE A 42 -1.45 1.12 -6.59
N ALA A 43 -1.19 1.37 -7.88
CA ALA A 43 -1.84 0.60 -8.93
C ALA A 43 -1.49 -0.88 -8.80
N LYS A 44 -0.23 -1.19 -8.51
CA LYS A 44 0.17 -2.57 -8.31
C LYS A 44 -0.55 -3.20 -7.12
N LEU A 45 -0.68 -2.45 -6.04
CA LEU A 45 -1.33 -2.95 -4.85
C LEU A 45 -2.83 -3.16 -5.09
N GLN A 46 -3.44 -2.30 -5.88
CA GLN A 46 -4.84 -2.48 -6.25
C GLN A 46 -5.03 -3.74 -7.08
N LEU A 47 -4.15 -3.95 -8.05
CA LEU A 47 -4.22 -5.14 -8.87
C LEU A 47 -4.00 -6.41 -8.05
N GLY A 48 -3.17 -6.32 -7.03
CA GLY A 48 -2.90 -7.45 -6.15
C GLY A 48 -3.99 -7.69 -5.11
N GLY A 49 -4.97 -6.80 -5.03
CA GLY A 49 -6.05 -6.97 -4.08
C GLY A 49 -5.76 -6.47 -2.69
N TYR A 50 -4.71 -5.66 -2.52
CA TYR A 50 -4.36 -5.12 -1.21
C TYR A 50 -5.06 -3.80 -0.90
N ILE A 51 -5.40 -3.05 -1.94
CA ILE A 51 -6.06 -1.76 -1.81
C ILE A 51 -7.30 -1.76 -2.69
N ARG A 52 -8.38 -1.21 -2.15
CA ARG A 52 -9.63 -1.10 -2.90
C ARG A 52 -9.56 0.06 -3.89
N ASP A 53 -10.52 0.09 -4.80
CA ASP A 53 -10.58 1.18 -5.77
C ASP A 53 -10.72 2.53 -5.12
N ASP A 54 -11.36 2.58 -3.95
CA ASP A 54 -11.55 3.84 -3.24
C ASP A 54 -10.35 4.21 -2.37
N GLY A 55 -9.29 3.43 -2.42
CA GLY A 55 -8.07 3.74 -1.70
C GLY A 55 -7.97 3.16 -0.30
N ARG A 56 -8.96 2.37 0.11
CA ARG A 56 -8.92 1.76 1.43
C ARG A 56 -8.26 0.40 1.37
N LEU A 57 -7.71 -0.03 2.51
CA LEU A 57 -7.12 -1.35 2.58
C LEU A 57 -8.20 -2.41 2.52
N THR A 58 -7.89 -3.50 1.81
CA THR A 58 -8.74 -4.69 1.83
C THR A 58 -8.34 -5.53 3.03
N GLN A 59 -9.08 -6.61 3.27
CA GLN A 59 -8.70 -7.54 4.30
C GLN A 59 -7.32 -8.12 4.01
N LYS A 60 -7.03 -8.38 2.74
CA LYS A 60 -5.71 -8.85 2.35
C LYS A 60 -4.63 -7.84 2.70
N GLY A 61 -4.90 -6.56 2.45
CA GLY A 61 -3.95 -5.51 2.80
C GLY A 61 -3.72 -5.40 4.29
N LEU A 62 -4.80 -5.48 5.07
CA LEU A 62 -4.69 -5.45 6.52
C LEU A 62 -3.88 -6.63 7.04
N ASN A 63 -4.12 -7.81 6.48
CA ASN A 63 -3.37 -8.99 6.89
C ASN A 63 -1.89 -8.86 6.59
N ALA A 64 -1.55 -8.28 5.44
CA ALA A 64 -0.16 -8.09 5.08
C ALA A 64 0.54 -7.17 6.07
N VAL A 65 -0.15 -6.12 6.52
CA VAL A 65 0.42 -5.21 7.50
C VAL A 65 0.59 -5.90 8.85
N LYS A 66 -0.40 -6.70 9.24
CA LYS A 66 -0.36 -7.37 10.54
C LYS A 66 0.75 -8.39 10.65
N THR A 67 1.09 -9.04 9.54
CA THR A 67 2.09 -10.10 9.60
C THR A 67 3.51 -9.58 9.51
N GLN A 68 3.68 -8.28 9.43
CA GLN A 68 5.02 -7.69 9.36
C GLN A 68 5.55 -7.21 10.72
#